data_52e52ac72b29a6c1bd65d0dad64ff9a1
#
_entry.id   52e52ac72b29a6c1bd65d0dad64ff9a1
#
_cell.length_a   1.000
_cell.length_b   1.000
_cell.length_c   1.000
_cell.angle_alpha   90.00
_cell.angle_beta   90.00
_cell.angle_gamma   90.00
#
_symmetry.space_group_name_H-M   'P 1'
#
loop_
_entity.id
_entity.type
_entity.pdbx_description
1 polymer ?
#
loop_
_entity_poly.entity_id
_entity_poly.type
_entity_poly.pdbx_seq_one_letter_code
_entity_poly.pdbx_strand_id
1 'polypeptide(L)'
;MRDLNIAYGNSCMAKKWSNKTITFGELCGRLENTIRTTETVEEYQKMKRAEREAAKDKGGFVGGQLKGGRRKRENVVSRSMLTMDVDKGEKGFIESYEMLASYTSVLYTTHGHTPEAPRFRIIIPLTRDVTPDEYQAIARYFAAEWGIDQFDECSYRPHQLMYWPTTPSNGEYVCEKVEGEWLDPDVFLSLHPNWQDCSLLPTSSRESEVKENSGKKMEDPEAKGGVVGLFCRAYPIREAIDTFLSNVYEPSANIPGRYSYIPADSSAGVQIFEEKFAHSFHASDPACGRSLNSFDLVRVHKFGDEDEKKSFQAMCDFAMSLDKVRVLAAEEKKAEADMDFDDGEDWREKLRYMPRSKVLENSVFNEVLILNNDPDFQNFAFNEMANRIQITGEVPWNRPDDNKFWRDADTAQLKAIKEYRKNR
;
A
#
# COMPACT_ATOMS: atom_id res chain seq x y z
N MET A 1 5.59 38.43 11.18
CA MET A 1 4.87 37.34 10.43
C MET A 1 5.84 36.88 9.34
N ARG A 2 5.97 35.56 9.18
CA ARG A 2 6.79 34.96 8.12
C ARG A 2 5.97 34.66 6.88
N ASP A 3 6.65 34.42 5.79
CA ASP A 3 6.02 33.88 4.58
C ASP A 3 5.73 32.38 4.76
N LEU A 4 4.68 31.90 4.06
CA LEU A 4 4.19 30.53 4.12
C LEU A 4 4.43 29.81 2.79
N ASN A 5 4.82 28.56 2.86
CA ASN A 5 4.92 27.70 1.68
C ASN A 5 3.58 27.05 1.33
N ILE A 6 3.21 27.09 0.06
CA ILE A 6 2.10 26.32 -0.50
C ILE A 6 2.55 25.59 -1.75
N ALA A 7 1.98 24.41 -1.98
CA ALA A 7 2.03 23.75 -3.28
C ALA A 7 0.63 23.77 -3.90
N TYR A 8 0.49 24.20 -5.15
CA TYR A 8 -0.81 24.32 -5.81
C TYR A 8 -0.87 23.57 -7.13
N GLY A 9 -2.07 23.15 -7.50
CA GLY A 9 -2.39 22.48 -8.74
C GLY A 9 -3.74 22.91 -9.30
N ASN A 10 -3.92 22.78 -10.61
CA ASN A 10 -5.14 23.22 -11.31
C ASN A 10 -6.31 22.24 -11.22
N SER A 11 -6.08 21.05 -10.66
CA SER A 11 -7.07 20.01 -10.44
C SER A 11 -6.56 19.07 -9.34
N CYS A 12 -7.45 18.38 -8.65
CA CYS A 12 -7.09 17.32 -7.71
C CYS A 12 -6.33 16.17 -8.39
N MET A 13 -6.55 15.97 -9.70
CA MET A 13 -5.90 14.96 -10.54
C MET A 13 -4.62 15.48 -11.23
N ALA A 14 -4.20 16.73 -10.95
CA ALA A 14 -3.03 17.31 -11.58
C ALA A 14 -1.77 16.48 -11.32
N LYS A 15 -1.06 16.13 -12.38
CA LYS A 15 0.21 15.41 -12.29
C LYS A 15 1.38 16.31 -11.91
N LYS A 16 1.23 17.63 -12.07
CA LYS A 16 2.25 18.64 -11.76
C LYS A 16 1.72 19.64 -10.76
N TRP A 17 2.46 19.82 -9.67
CA TRP A 17 2.21 20.76 -8.59
C TRP A 17 3.37 21.74 -8.52
N SER A 18 3.08 23.00 -8.24
CA SER A 18 4.10 24.07 -8.17
C SER A 18 4.16 24.61 -6.75
N ASN A 19 5.37 24.67 -6.18
CA ASN A 19 5.60 25.34 -4.91
C ASN A 19 5.61 26.86 -5.11
N LYS A 20 5.05 27.58 -4.14
CA LYS A 20 5.04 29.03 -4.07
C LYS A 20 5.13 29.48 -2.60
N THR A 21 5.79 30.59 -2.38
CA THR A 21 5.79 31.29 -1.09
C THR A 21 4.78 32.43 -1.17
N ILE A 22 3.95 32.57 -0.14
CA ILE A 22 2.91 33.61 -0.05
C ILE A 22 2.81 34.12 1.39
N THR A 23 2.25 35.31 1.56
CA THR A 23 1.83 35.79 2.87
C THR A 23 0.47 35.18 3.27
N PHE A 24 0.18 35.13 4.56
CA PHE A 24 -1.14 34.68 5.02
C PHE A 24 -2.27 35.58 4.52
N GLY A 25 -2.00 36.89 4.44
CA GLY A 25 -2.95 37.87 3.89
C GLY A 25 -3.30 37.62 2.41
N GLU A 26 -2.32 37.28 1.58
CA GLU A 26 -2.57 36.91 0.17
C GLU A 26 -3.40 35.63 0.05
N LEU A 27 -3.15 34.64 0.93
CA LEU A 27 -3.98 33.44 0.97
C LEU A 27 -5.42 33.77 1.35
N CYS A 28 -5.63 34.52 2.42
CA CYS A 28 -6.95 34.97 2.86
C CYS A 28 -7.68 35.71 1.74
N GLY A 29 -7.04 36.70 1.09
CA GLY A 29 -7.64 37.43 -0.02
C GLY A 29 -8.07 36.54 -1.20
N ARG A 30 -7.34 35.43 -1.44
CA ARG A 30 -7.76 34.44 -2.43
C ARG A 30 -8.93 33.59 -1.96
N LEU A 31 -9.02 33.26 -0.66
CA LEU A 31 -10.11 32.48 -0.09
C LEU A 31 -11.41 33.24 0.07
N GLU A 32 -11.37 34.58 0.18
CA GLU A 32 -12.56 35.44 0.23
C GLU A 32 -13.43 35.36 -1.04
N ASN A 33 -12.83 34.97 -2.15
CA ASN A 33 -13.52 34.93 -3.44
C ASN A 33 -13.84 33.49 -3.85
N THR A 34 -15.12 33.16 -3.86
CA THR A 34 -15.60 31.86 -4.35
C THR A 34 -15.88 31.87 -5.85
N ILE A 35 -15.68 30.74 -6.50
CA ILE A 35 -16.10 30.52 -7.89
C ILE A 35 -17.52 29.94 -7.86
N ARG A 36 -18.51 30.71 -8.38
CA ARG A 36 -19.87 30.22 -8.54
C ARG A 36 -19.95 29.27 -9.72
N THR A 37 -20.52 28.09 -9.49
CA THR A 37 -20.79 27.08 -10.52
C THR A 37 -22.21 27.22 -11.05
N THR A 38 -22.59 26.44 -12.04
CA THR A 38 -23.87 26.58 -12.75
C THR A 38 -25.02 25.83 -12.09
N GLU A 39 -24.73 24.74 -11.40
CA GLU A 39 -25.74 23.94 -10.71
C GLU A 39 -26.24 24.60 -9.42
N THR A 40 -27.46 24.26 -9.03
CA THR A 40 -28.01 24.63 -7.71
C THR A 40 -27.57 23.64 -6.61
N VAL A 41 -27.80 24.01 -5.34
CA VAL A 41 -27.53 23.13 -4.19
C VAL A 41 -28.31 21.81 -4.33
N GLU A 42 -29.57 21.88 -4.74
CA GLU A 42 -30.46 20.74 -4.90
C GLU A 42 -30.02 19.81 -6.04
N GLU A 43 -29.53 20.40 -7.12
CA GLU A 43 -28.95 19.65 -8.25
C GLU A 43 -27.65 18.97 -7.84
N TYR A 44 -26.75 19.70 -7.17
CA TYR A 44 -25.51 19.16 -6.67
C TYR A 44 -25.72 17.97 -5.71
N GLN A 45 -26.70 18.06 -4.81
CA GLN A 45 -27.02 16.97 -3.89
C GLN A 45 -27.50 15.69 -4.60
N LYS A 46 -28.13 15.81 -5.76
CA LYS A 46 -28.62 14.68 -6.58
C LYS A 46 -27.55 14.09 -7.50
N MET A 47 -26.45 14.80 -7.74
CA MET A 47 -25.35 14.35 -8.60
C MET A 47 -24.69 13.10 -8.06
N LYS A 48 -24.18 12.24 -8.95
CA LYS A 48 -23.30 11.14 -8.59
C LYS A 48 -21.97 11.67 -8.07
N ARG A 49 -21.27 10.84 -7.30
CA ARG A 49 -19.99 11.21 -6.68
C ARG A 49 -18.99 11.82 -7.67
N ALA A 50 -18.79 11.19 -8.84
CA ALA A 50 -17.86 11.67 -9.86
C ALA A 50 -18.25 13.06 -10.42
N GLU A 51 -19.55 13.32 -10.61
CA GLU A 51 -20.07 14.60 -11.06
C GLU A 51 -19.85 15.70 -10.02
N ARG A 52 -20.10 15.38 -8.73
CA ARG A 52 -19.83 16.28 -7.61
C ARG A 52 -18.35 16.62 -7.48
N GLU A 53 -17.48 15.62 -7.67
CA GLU A 53 -16.03 15.83 -7.64
C GLU A 53 -15.58 16.75 -8.79
N ALA A 54 -16.13 16.58 -9.99
CA ALA A 54 -15.83 17.42 -11.15
C ALA A 54 -16.35 18.86 -11.00
N ALA A 55 -17.54 19.05 -10.44
CA ALA A 55 -18.15 20.37 -10.24
C ALA A 55 -17.27 21.27 -9.34
N LYS A 56 -16.81 20.73 -8.21
CA LYS A 56 -16.00 21.45 -7.22
C LYS A 56 -14.52 21.56 -7.57
N ASP A 57 -14.00 20.79 -8.54
CA ASP A 57 -12.57 20.78 -8.84
C ASP A 57 -12.17 21.96 -9.73
N LYS A 58 -11.80 23.03 -9.10
CA LYS A 58 -11.13 24.20 -9.71
C LYS A 58 -9.68 24.31 -9.26
N GLY A 59 -9.07 23.16 -8.94
CA GLY A 59 -7.75 23.07 -8.34
C GLY A 59 -7.75 23.36 -6.84
N GLY A 60 -6.56 23.49 -6.28
CA GLY A 60 -6.40 23.71 -4.86
C GLY A 60 -4.94 23.78 -4.45
N PHE A 61 -4.71 23.70 -3.14
CA PHE A 61 -3.37 23.81 -2.57
C PHE A 61 -3.16 22.79 -1.46
N VAL A 62 -1.88 22.52 -1.20
CA VAL A 62 -1.40 21.87 0.02
C VAL A 62 -0.68 22.95 0.82
N GLY A 63 -0.98 23.08 2.09
CA GLY A 63 -0.39 24.11 2.97
C GLY A 63 1.05 23.80 3.37
N GLY A 64 1.93 23.59 2.39
CA GLY A 64 3.33 23.22 2.60
C GLY A 64 4.08 23.03 1.28
N GLN A 65 5.27 22.45 1.35
CA GLN A 65 6.19 22.24 0.24
C GLN A 65 6.20 20.78 -0.22
N LEU A 66 6.18 20.56 -1.54
CA LEU A 66 6.26 19.23 -2.17
C LEU A 66 7.57 19.06 -2.94
N LYS A 67 8.22 17.91 -2.77
CA LYS A 67 9.37 17.49 -3.56
C LYS A 67 8.92 16.97 -4.93
N GLY A 68 9.68 17.27 -5.98
CA GLY A 68 9.47 16.71 -7.31
C GLY A 68 8.17 17.15 -8.02
N GLY A 69 7.46 18.16 -7.47
CA GLY A 69 6.25 18.70 -8.10
C GLY A 69 5.10 17.71 -8.21
N ARG A 70 5.02 16.73 -7.32
CA ARG A 70 3.91 15.76 -7.27
C ARG A 70 3.28 15.70 -5.89
N ARG A 71 1.96 15.75 -5.83
CA ARG A 71 1.19 15.62 -4.59
C ARG A 71 1.03 14.15 -4.19
N LYS A 72 2.06 13.65 -3.54
CA LYS A 72 2.10 12.32 -2.93
C LYS A 72 2.59 12.46 -1.49
N ARG A 73 2.31 11.47 -0.65
CA ARG A 73 2.67 11.45 0.77
C ARG A 73 4.18 11.58 0.94
N GLU A 74 4.94 10.73 0.30
CA GLU A 74 6.40 10.66 0.33
C GLU A 74 7.10 11.91 -0.23
N ASN A 75 6.36 12.79 -0.87
CA ASN A 75 6.86 14.02 -1.46
C ASN A 75 6.62 15.27 -0.59
N VAL A 76 5.92 15.14 0.53
CA VAL A 76 5.74 16.27 1.44
C VAL A 76 7.04 16.54 2.17
N VAL A 77 7.61 17.74 1.95
CA VAL A 77 8.85 18.19 2.61
C VAL A 77 8.52 18.80 3.96
N SER A 78 7.55 19.70 3.98
CA SER A 78 7.11 20.41 5.19
C SER A 78 5.68 20.92 5.05
N ARG A 79 5.11 21.33 6.19
CA ARG A 79 3.82 22.01 6.27
C ARG A 79 4.03 23.36 6.95
N SER A 80 3.51 24.41 6.34
CA SER A 80 3.59 25.81 6.84
C SER A 80 2.31 26.24 7.55
N MET A 81 1.26 25.47 7.41
CA MET A 81 -0.05 25.74 8.02
C MET A 81 -0.80 24.46 8.33
N LEU A 82 -1.60 24.49 9.38
CA LEU A 82 -2.60 23.48 9.68
C LEU A 82 -3.81 23.72 8.77
N THR A 83 -4.30 22.66 8.13
CA THR A 83 -5.45 22.74 7.22
C THR A 83 -6.43 21.64 7.56
N MET A 84 -7.62 22.00 8.02
CA MET A 84 -8.64 21.09 8.53
C MET A 84 -9.91 21.18 7.68
N ASP A 85 -10.52 20.06 7.37
CA ASP A 85 -11.78 19.95 6.63
C ASP A 85 -12.87 19.43 7.58
N VAL A 86 -13.89 20.23 7.87
CA VAL A 86 -15.02 19.89 8.70
C VAL A 86 -16.18 19.47 7.80
N ASP A 87 -16.35 18.17 7.64
CA ASP A 87 -17.36 17.58 6.75
C ASP A 87 -18.69 17.25 7.47
N LYS A 88 -18.66 17.20 8.82
CA LYS A 88 -19.80 16.86 9.69
C LYS A 88 -19.95 17.89 10.81
N GLY A 89 -19.82 19.16 10.47
CA GLY A 89 -19.96 20.24 11.44
C GLY A 89 -21.35 20.25 12.09
N GLU A 90 -21.37 20.38 13.39
CA GLU A 90 -22.61 20.60 14.14
C GLU A 90 -23.12 22.00 13.90
N LYS A 91 -24.44 22.17 14.01
CA LYS A 91 -25.05 23.50 13.90
C LYS A 91 -24.50 24.42 14.99
N GLY A 92 -24.06 25.60 14.61
CA GLY A 92 -23.44 26.57 15.53
C GLY A 92 -21.93 26.38 15.74
N PHE A 93 -21.30 25.44 14.99
CA PHE A 93 -19.85 25.25 15.10
C PHE A 93 -19.08 26.51 14.66
N ILE A 94 -19.50 27.17 13.57
CA ILE A 94 -18.82 28.36 13.04
C ILE A 94 -18.82 29.46 14.10
N GLU A 95 -19.95 29.73 14.68
CA GLU A 95 -20.11 30.76 15.73
C GLU A 95 -19.32 30.41 17.00
N SER A 96 -19.30 29.13 17.35
CA SER A 96 -18.50 28.64 18.48
C SER A 96 -17.01 28.77 18.21
N TYR A 97 -16.58 28.47 16.98
CA TYR A 97 -15.19 28.59 16.57
C TYR A 97 -14.73 30.05 16.57
N GLU A 98 -15.51 30.96 16.02
CA GLU A 98 -15.23 32.40 16.03
C GLU A 98 -15.09 32.96 17.44
N MET A 99 -15.91 32.48 18.36
CA MET A 99 -15.90 32.94 19.76
C MET A 99 -14.74 32.37 20.58
N LEU A 100 -14.34 31.13 20.35
CA LEU A 100 -13.46 30.35 21.23
C LEU A 100 -12.06 30.14 20.67
N ALA A 101 -11.88 30.28 19.34
CA ALA A 101 -10.59 30.05 18.73
C ALA A 101 -9.57 31.13 19.13
N SER A 102 -8.41 30.70 19.60
CA SER A 102 -7.33 31.56 20.06
C SER A 102 -6.26 31.84 18.99
N TYR A 103 -6.29 31.06 17.90
CA TYR A 103 -5.29 31.18 16.84
C TYR A 103 -5.81 32.01 15.66
N THR A 104 -4.92 32.82 15.10
CA THR A 104 -5.17 33.44 13.79
C THR A 104 -5.56 32.37 12.79
N SER A 105 -6.71 32.53 12.15
CA SER A 105 -7.20 31.56 11.17
C SER A 105 -8.10 32.20 10.12
N VAL A 106 -8.28 31.48 9.02
CA VAL A 106 -9.36 31.76 8.07
C VAL A 106 -10.21 30.52 7.93
N LEU A 107 -11.52 30.70 8.06
CA LEU A 107 -12.55 29.70 7.86
C LEU A 107 -13.29 30.00 6.55
N TYR A 108 -13.52 29.00 5.71
CA TYR A 108 -14.36 29.17 4.52
C TYR A 108 -15.20 27.92 4.24
N THR A 109 -16.43 28.15 3.77
CA THR A 109 -17.39 27.08 3.49
C THR A 109 -17.02 26.33 2.20
N THR A 110 -17.31 25.02 2.18
CA THR A 110 -17.03 24.15 1.03
C THR A 110 -18.23 24.10 0.08
N HIS A 111 -18.03 23.54 -1.11
CA HIS A 111 -19.05 23.42 -2.15
C HIS A 111 -20.37 22.74 -1.71
N GLY A 112 -20.28 21.81 -0.78
CA GLY A 112 -21.42 21.07 -0.26
C GLY A 112 -22.02 21.66 1.02
N HIS A 113 -21.62 22.88 1.40
CA HIS A 113 -22.13 23.54 2.60
C HIS A 113 -23.61 23.90 2.45
N THR A 114 -24.36 23.71 3.55
CA THR A 114 -25.69 24.28 3.77
C THR A 114 -25.79 24.71 5.24
N PRO A 115 -26.66 25.67 5.60
CA PRO A 115 -26.84 26.07 6.98
C PRO A 115 -27.26 24.92 7.92
N GLU A 116 -28.00 23.93 7.40
CA GLU A 116 -28.45 22.76 8.14
C GLU A 116 -27.36 21.70 8.33
N ALA A 117 -26.41 21.64 7.40
CA ALA A 117 -25.27 20.72 7.40
C ALA A 117 -23.99 21.50 7.09
N PRO A 118 -23.42 22.22 8.06
CA PRO A 118 -22.25 23.04 7.87
C PRO A 118 -21.03 22.24 7.42
N ARG A 119 -20.40 22.70 6.33
CA ARG A 119 -19.14 22.12 5.82
C ARG A 119 -18.18 23.25 5.48
N PHE A 120 -17.01 23.21 6.07
CA PHE A 120 -16.05 24.31 5.94
C PHE A 120 -14.62 23.84 6.18
N ARG A 121 -13.67 24.69 5.87
CA ARG A 121 -12.25 24.47 6.10
C ARG A 121 -11.69 25.54 7.00
N ILE A 122 -10.80 25.13 7.86
CA ILE A 122 -10.04 26.00 8.76
C ILE A 122 -8.58 25.95 8.35
N ILE A 123 -7.98 27.11 8.13
CA ILE A 123 -6.56 27.27 7.82
C ILE A 123 -5.90 28.12 8.91
N ILE A 124 -4.91 27.55 9.59
CA ILE A 124 -4.19 28.19 10.69
C ILE A 124 -2.71 28.29 10.29
N PRO A 125 -2.10 29.48 10.23
CA PRO A 125 -0.69 29.63 9.96
C PRO A 125 0.17 29.17 11.14
N LEU A 126 1.31 28.54 10.85
CA LEU A 126 2.25 28.07 11.85
C LEU A 126 3.44 29.02 11.98
N THR A 127 3.99 29.19 13.19
CA THR A 127 5.15 30.03 13.43
C THR A 127 6.42 29.51 12.76
N ARG A 128 6.54 28.20 12.55
CA ARG A 128 7.56 27.53 11.75
C ARG A 128 6.96 26.46 10.86
N ASP A 129 7.75 26.01 9.88
CA ASP A 129 7.40 24.79 9.15
C ASP A 129 7.51 23.57 10.06
N VAL A 130 6.66 22.58 9.85
CA VAL A 130 6.64 21.31 10.58
C VAL A 130 6.83 20.15 9.62
N THR A 131 7.35 19.05 10.16
CA THR A 131 7.49 17.78 9.44
C THR A 131 6.12 17.12 9.20
N PRO A 132 6.02 16.13 8.30
CA PRO A 132 4.80 15.39 8.11
C PRO A 132 4.23 14.73 9.38
N ASP A 133 5.10 14.23 10.26
CA ASP A 133 4.70 13.55 11.49
C ASP A 133 4.24 14.55 12.56
N GLU A 134 4.96 15.67 12.75
CA GLU A 134 4.49 16.78 13.58
C GLU A 134 3.13 17.30 13.13
N TYR A 135 2.95 17.48 11.79
CA TYR A 135 1.67 17.91 11.23
C TYR A 135 0.54 16.96 11.58
N GLN A 136 0.75 15.67 11.43
CA GLN A 136 -0.26 14.66 11.75
C GLN A 136 -0.67 14.73 13.24
N ALA A 137 0.31 14.86 14.13
CA ALA A 137 0.06 14.97 15.56
C ALA A 137 -0.74 16.24 15.88
N ILE A 138 -0.28 17.41 15.39
CA ILE A 138 -0.97 18.70 15.59
C ILE A 138 -2.41 18.62 15.08
N ALA A 139 -2.62 18.11 13.87
CA ALA A 139 -3.95 18.00 13.26
C ALA A 139 -4.90 17.12 14.07
N ARG A 140 -4.41 16.00 14.61
CA ARG A 140 -5.23 15.08 15.41
C ARG A 140 -5.57 15.64 16.79
N TYR A 141 -4.61 16.25 17.48
CA TYR A 141 -4.87 16.89 18.78
C TYR A 141 -5.78 18.10 18.63
N PHE A 142 -5.55 18.95 17.62
CA PHE A 142 -6.46 20.04 17.30
C PHE A 142 -7.89 19.55 17.04
N ALA A 143 -8.04 18.50 16.23
CA ALA A 143 -9.35 17.93 15.98
C ALA A 143 -10.00 17.34 17.25
N ALA A 144 -9.21 16.76 18.15
CA ALA A 144 -9.72 16.24 19.43
C ALA A 144 -10.26 17.35 20.33
N GLU A 145 -9.62 18.53 20.35
CA GLU A 145 -10.09 19.71 21.12
C GLU A 145 -11.44 20.22 20.61
N TRP A 146 -11.70 20.10 19.32
CA TRP A 146 -12.91 20.61 18.65
C TRP A 146 -13.96 19.53 18.32
N GLY A 147 -13.77 18.30 18.79
CA GLY A 147 -14.64 17.17 18.49
C GLY A 147 -14.24 16.44 17.21
N ILE A 148 -13.33 15.48 17.36
CA ILE A 148 -12.63 14.79 16.26
C ILE A 148 -13.56 14.18 15.21
N ASP A 149 -14.78 13.76 15.61
CA ASP A 149 -15.74 13.12 14.70
C ASP A 149 -16.41 14.09 13.71
N GLN A 150 -16.22 15.40 13.89
CA GLN A 150 -16.70 16.42 12.95
C GLN A 150 -15.75 16.62 11.76
N PHE A 151 -14.48 16.21 11.90
CA PHE A 151 -13.44 16.39 10.89
C PHE A 151 -13.35 15.22 9.93
N ASP A 152 -12.95 15.52 8.67
CA ASP A 152 -12.53 14.48 7.72
C ASP A 152 -11.12 13.99 8.10
N GLU A 153 -10.96 12.68 8.29
CA GLU A 153 -9.67 12.03 8.60
C GLU A 153 -8.60 12.29 7.53
N CYS A 154 -9.02 12.64 6.31
CA CYS A 154 -8.09 13.05 5.27
C CYS A 154 -7.28 14.29 5.67
N SER A 155 -7.81 15.15 6.54
CA SER A 155 -7.13 16.35 7.05
C SER A 155 -5.82 16.03 7.80
N TYR A 156 -5.73 14.87 8.41
CA TYR A 156 -4.53 14.44 9.15
C TYR A 156 -3.39 14.00 8.22
N ARG A 157 -3.66 13.89 6.91
CA ARG A 157 -2.67 13.47 5.90
C ARG A 157 -1.89 14.70 5.43
N PRO A 158 -0.56 14.73 5.54
CA PRO A 158 0.23 15.91 5.17
C PRO A 158 0.09 16.34 3.71
N HIS A 159 -0.27 15.45 2.80
CA HIS A 159 -0.50 15.74 1.36
C HIS A 159 -1.94 16.07 1.02
N GLN A 160 -2.82 16.26 2.02
CA GLN A 160 -4.23 16.56 1.78
C GLN A 160 -4.40 17.88 1.02
N LEU A 161 -5.23 17.82 -0.01
CA LEU A 161 -5.61 18.95 -0.84
C LEU A 161 -6.70 19.77 -0.16
N MET A 162 -6.52 21.08 -0.11
CA MET A 162 -7.58 22.05 0.13
C MET A 162 -8.02 22.64 -1.22
N TYR A 163 -9.25 22.37 -1.64
CA TYR A 163 -9.79 22.95 -2.87
C TYR A 163 -9.92 24.46 -2.75
N TRP A 164 -9.68 25.19 -3.84
CA TRP A 164 -10.07 26.57 -3.91
C TRP A 164 -11.59 26.69 -3.74
N PRO A 165 -12.07 27.81 -3.15
CA PRO A 165 -13.49 27.96 -2.88
C PRO A 165 -14.34 27.87 -4.15
N THR A 166 -15.37 27.04 -4.07
CA THR A 166 -16.40 26.94 -5.10
C THR A 166 -17.75 26.83 -4.41
N THR A 167 -18.79 27.38 -5.02
CA THR A 167 -20.13 27.41 -4.42
C THR A 167 -21.18 27.23 -5.52
N PRO A 168 -22.24 26.42 -5.32
CA PRO A 168 -23.36 26.32 -6.23
C PRO A 168 -23.98 27.69 -6.52
N SER A 169 -24.72 27.84 -7.63
CA SER A 169 -25.26 29.11 -8.10
C SER A 169 -26.11 29.84 -7.05
N ASN A 170 -26.93 29.10 -6.28
CA ASN A 170 -27.76 29.58 -5.20
C ASN A 170 -27.25 29.27 -3.80
N GLY A 171 -26.02 28.67 -3.68
CA GLY A 171 -25.46 28.30 -2.41
C GLY A 171 -24.94 29.49 -1.60
N GLU A 172 -24.85 29.32 -0.30
CA GLU A 172 -24.24 30.28 0.60
C GLU A 172 -22.70 30.11 0.61
N TYR A 173 -21.99 31.23 0.69
CA TYR A 173 -20.54 31.23 0.88
C TYR A 173 -20.19 32.14 2.04
N VAL A 174 -19.56 31.57 3.05
CA VAL A 174 -19.05 32.27 4.23
C VAL A 174 -17.52 32.15 4.24
N CYS A 175 -16.85 33.25 4.48
CA CYS A 175 -15.41 33.28 4.69
C CYS A 175 -15.08 34.26 5.81
N GLU A 176 -14.71 33.72 6.97
CA GLU A 176 -14.47 34.47 8.19
C GLU A 176 -12.99 34.41 8.60
N LYS A 177 -12.50 35.49 9.20
CA LYS A 177 -11.16 35.59 9.72
C LYS A 177 -11.23 35.72 11.23
N VAL A 178 -10.49 34.87 11.92
CA VAL A 178 -10.30 34.96 13.37
C VAL A 178 -8.93 35.57 13.63
N GLU A 179 -8.87 36.61 14.43
CA GLU A 179 -7.65 37.23 14.85
C GLU A 179 -7.12 36.57 16.14
N GLY A 180 -5.84 36.32 16.20
CA GLY A 180 -5.16 35.71 17.33
C GLY A 180 -3.65 35.60 17.08
N GLU A 181 -2.99 34.79 17.86
CA GLU A 181 -1.59 34.44 17.60
C GLU A 181 -1.47 33.33 16.54
N TRP A 182 -0.35 33.28 15.84
CA TRP A 182 -0.05 32.12 15.00
C TRP A 182 0.19 30.90 15.88
N LEU A 183 -0.29 29.73 15.44
CA LEU A 183 -0.05 28.50 16.21
C LEU A 183 1.45 28.20 16.23
N ASP A 184 2.00 28.13 17.43
CA ASP A 184 3.38 27.71 17.66
C ASP A 184 3.43 26.19 17.82
N PRO A 185 4.04 25.46 16.87
CA PRO A 185 4.11 24.01 16.93
C PRO A 185 4.85 23.47 18.16
N ASP A 186 5.89 24.18 18.62
CA ASP A 186 6.70 23.72 19.76
C ASP A 186 5.90 23.83 21.06
N VAL A 187 5.19 24.96 21.23
CA VAL A 187 4.29 25.15 22.38
C VAL A 187 3.14 24.13 22.33
N PHE A 188 2.49 23.99 21.17
CA PHE A 188 1.36 23.07 21.02
C PHE A 188 1.75 21.63 21.31
N LEU A 189 2.84 21.15 20.71
CA LEU A 189 3.32 19.77 20.90
C LEU A 189 3.84 19.53 22.32
N SER A 190 4.36 20.58 23.03
CA SER A 190 4.77 20.45 24.41
C SER A 190 3.63 20.13 25.38
N LEU A 191 2.39 20.49 25.02
CA LEU A 191 1.18 20.13 25.76
C LEU A 191 0.83 18.63 25.60
N HIS A 192 1.41 17.97 24.61
CA HIS A 192 1.19 16.57 24.26
C HIS A 192 2.50 15.78 24.26
N PRO A 193 3.15 15.54 25.42
CA PRO A 193 4.53 15.04 25.50
C PRO A 193 4.78 13.69 24.84
N ASN A 194 3.72 12.93 24.56
CA ASN A 194 3.79 11.64 23.89
C ASN A 194 3.35 11.70 22.40
N TRP A 195 3.32 12.88 21.79
CA TRP A 195 2.84 13.07 20.41
C TRP A 195 3.60 12.21 19.38
N GLN A 196 4.85 11.86 19.67
CA GLN A 196 5.67 11.01 18.80
C GLN A 196 5.19 9.56 18.77
N ASP A 197 4.51 9.08 19.82
CA ASP A 197 3.95 7.73 19.82
C ASP A 197 2.63 7.69 19.04
N CYS A 198 2.71 7.19 17.80
CA CYS A 198 1.55 7.10 16.92
C CYS A 198 0.38 6.29 17.50
N SER A 199 0.62 5.45 18.52
CA SER A 199 -0.42 4.64 19.16
C SER A 199 -1.32 5.44 20.10
N LEU A 200 -0.83 6.58 20.56
CA LEU A 200 -1.50 7.47 21.52
C LEU A 200 -2.20 8.65 20.83
N LEU A 201 -2.03 8.81 19.52
CA LEU A 201 -2.69 9.88 18.77
C LEU A 201 -4.21 9.71 18.79
N PRO A 202 -4.98 10.79 18.98
CA PRO A 202 -6.43 10.74 18.92
C PRO A 202 -6.94 10.14 17.60
N THR A 203 -7.97 9.31 17.69
CA THR A 203 -8.62 8.67 16.52
C THR A 203 -10.13 8.92 16.58
N SER A 204 -10.75 9.10 15.39
CA SER A 204 -12.20 9.22 15.30
C SER A 204 -12.90 7.87 15.55
N SER A 205 -14.19 7.91 15.87
CA SER A 205 -15.01 6.71 16.00
C SER A 205 -14.99 5.86 14.72
N ARG A 206 -15.00 6.52 13.56
CA ARG A 206 -14.96 5.87 12.24
C ARG A 206 -13.65 5.15 11.94
N GLU A 207 -12.51 5.71 12.37
CA GLU A 207 -11.21 5.04 12.24
C GLU A 207 -11.15 3.78 13.09
N SER A 208 -11.74 3.80 14.28
CA SER A 208 -11.83 2.65 15.19
C SER A 208 -12.67 1.53 14.58
N GLU A 209 -13.85 1.84 14.02
CA GLU A 209 -14.71 0.88 13.33
C GLU A 209 -14.04 0.26 12.09
N VAL A 210 -13.29 1.07 11.31
CA VAL A 210 -12.55 0.56 10.14
C VAL A 210 -11.43 -0.38 10.57
N LYS A 211 -10.72 -0.08 11.66
CA LYS A 211 -9.68 -0.96 12.21
C LYS A 211 -10.24 -2.32 12.63
N GLU A 212 -11.39 -2.35 13.30
CA GLU A 212 -12.05 -3.58 13.72
C GLU A 212 -12.58 -4.43 12.55
N ASN A 213 -13.06 -3.78 11.49
CA ASN A 213 -13.64 -4.44 10.33
C ASN A 213 -12.61 -4.84 9.27
N SER A 214 -11.45 -4.18 9.20
CA SER A 214 -10.43 -4.46 8.18
C SER A 214 -9.79 -5.83 8.35
N GLY A 215 -9.57 -6.29 9.58
CA GLY A 215 -9.04 -7.63 9.85
C GLY A 215 -9.93 -8.77 9.35
N LYS A 216 -11.26 -8.54 9.25
CA LYS A 216 -12.22 -9.59 8.83
C LYS A 216 -12.39 -9.74 7.32
N LYS A 217 -11.81 -8.85 6.50
CA LYS A 217 -12.00 -8.82 5.03
C LYS A 217 -10.73 -9.01 4.22
N MET A 218 -9.58 -9.18 4.86
CA MET A 218 -8.32 -9.33 4.14
C MET A 218 -8.13 -10.81 3.79
N GLU A 219 -7.98 -11.07 2.50
CA GLU A 219 -7.64 -12.40 2.01
C GLU A 219 -6.25 -12.80 2.52
N ASP A 220 -6.14 -14.04 3.02
CA ASP A 220 -4.87 -14.57 3.53
C ASP A 220 -3.78 -14.52 2.43
N PRO A 221 -2.72 -13.72 2.62
CA PRO A 221 -1.69 -13.58 1.60
C PRO A 221 -0.89 -14.87 1.37
N GLU A 222 -0.84 -15.76 2.35
CA GLU A 222 -0.17 -17.05 2.24
C GLU A 222 -0.99 -18.06 1.44
N ALA A 223 -2.33 -17.92 1.44
CA ALA A 223 -3.22 -18.73 0.62
C ALA A 223 -3.26 -18.31 -0.85
N LYS A 224 -2.70 -17.13 -1.19
CA LYS A 224 -2.64 -16.65 -2.56
C LYS A 224 -1.73 -17.53 -3.42
N GLY A 225 -2.19 -17.81 -4.64
CA GLY A 225 -1.36 -18.45 -5.65
C GLY A 225 -0.29 -17.52 -6.22
N GLY A 226 0.66 -18.10 -6.96
CA GLY A 226 1.69 -17.37 -7.68
C GLY A 226 2.76 -16.73 -6.78
N VAL A 227 3.52 -15.78 -7.36
CA VAL A 227 4.73 -15.22 -6.73
C VAL A 227 4.43 -14.49 -5.42
N VAL A 228 3.27 -13.85 -5.31
CA VAL A 228 2.87 -13.12 -4.08
C VAL A 228 2.73 -14.09 -2.91
N GLY A 229 1.98 -15.17 -3.06
CA GLY A 229 1.81 -16.17 -2.01
C GLY A 229 3.10 -16.89 -1.68
N LEU A 230 3.87 -17.28 -2.70
CA LEU A 230 5.20 -17.89 -2.51
C LEU A 230 6.11 -17.01 -1.66
N PHE A 231 6.18 -15.71 -1.96
CA PHE A 231 7.01 -14.79 -1.19
C PHE A 231 6.50 -14.64 0.24
N CYS A 232 5.17 -14.51 0.45
CA CYS A 232 4.60 -14.37 1.79
C CYS A 232 4.83 -15.61 2.67
N ARG A 233 4.78 -16.82 2.09
CA ARG A 233 5.11 -18.07 2.79
C ARG A 233 6.60 -18.20 3.05
N ALA A 234 7.45 -17.83 2.09
CA ALA A 234 8.90 -17.88 2.22
C ALA A 234 9.43 -16.86 3.25
N TYR A 235 8.82 -15.66 3.28
CA TYR A 235 9.21 -14.57 4.16
C TYR A 235 7.96 -13.97 4.84
N PRO A 236 7.54 -14.54 6.00
CA PRO A 236 6.52 -13.94 6.84
C PRO A 236 6.85 -12.48 7.18
N ILE A 237 5.86 -11.69 7.55
CA ILE A 237 5.97 -10.22 7.64
C ILE A 237 7.17 -9.73 8.48
N ARG A 238 7.42 -10.34 9.64
CA ARG A 238 8.55 -9.95 10.51
C ARG A 238 9.88 -10.31 9.87
N GLU A 239 10.01 -11.54 9.34
CA GLU A 239 11.22 -11.97 8.65
C GLU A 239 11.52 -11.11 7.42
N ALA A 240 10.48 -10.70 6.69
CA ALA A 240 10.63 -9.78 5.56
C ALA A 240 11.12 -8.39 5.99
N ILE A 241 10.64 -7.87 7.12
CA ILE A 241 11.12 -6.62 7.70
C ILE A 241 12.59 -6.76 8.07
N ASP A 242 12.94 -7.79 8.83
CA ASP A 242 14.30 -7.98 9.32
C ASP A 242 15.31 -8.23 8.18
N THR A 243 14.89 -8.97 7.14
CA THR A 243 15.76 -9.34 6.03
C THR A 243 15.95 -8.23 5.01
N PHE A 244 14.87 -7.54 4.62
CA PHE A 244 14.87 -6.62 3.48
C PHE A 244 14.68 -5.16 3.84
N LEU A 245 14.17 -4.86 5.03
CA LEU A 245 13.76 -3.52 5.46
C LEU A 245 14.36 -3.13 6.82
N SER A 246 15.43 -3.80 7.28
CA SER A 246 16.12 -3.48 8.54
C SER A 246 16.73 -2.06 8.58
N ASN A 247 16.94 -1.45 7.43
CA ASN A 247 17.35 -0.04 7.30
C ASN A 247 16.16 0.94 7.12
N VAL A 248 14.95 0.42 7.11
CA VAL A 248 13.69 1.18 6.94
C VAL A 248 12.88 1.18 8.24
N TYR A 249 12.84 0.03 8.90
CA TYR A 249 12.09 -0.17 10.14
C TYR A 249 12.99 -0.71 11.25
N GLU A 250 12.75 -0.23 12.46
CA GLU A 250 13.38 -0.75 13.67
C GLU A 250 12.30 -1.18 14.67
N PRO A 251 12.55 -2.21 15.51
CA PRO A 251 11.65 -2.57 16.58
C PRO A 251 11.44 -1.40 17.53
N SER A 252 10.18 -1.16 17.94
CA SER A 252 9.89 -0.10 18.91
C SER A 252 10.48 -0.43 20.27
N ALA A 253 11.23 0.50 20.83
CA ALA A 253 11.79 0.35 22.20
C ALA A 253 10.71 0.36 23.28
N ASN A 254 9.59 1.06 23.04
CA ASN A 254 8.56 1.31 24.05
C ASN A 254 7.40 0.32 24.00
N ILE A 255 7.10 -0.25 22.82
CA ILE A 255 5.93 -1.12 22.63
C ILE A 255 6.36 -2.40 21.94
N PRO A 256 6.44 -3.54 22.67
CA PRO A 256 6.79 -4.82 22.09
C PRO A 256 5.90 -5.20 20.90
N GLY A 257 6.50 -5.72 19.83
CA GLY A 257 5.76 -6.18 18.65
C GLY A 257 5.39 -5.09 17.65
N ARG A 258 5.67 -3.82 17.94
CA ARG A 258 5.58 -2.71 16.98
C ARG A 258 6.94 -2.35 16.40
N TYR A 259 6.92 -1.63 15.27
CA TYR A 259 8.11 -1.07 14.65
C TYR A 259 7.94 0.44 14.46
N SER A 260 9.07 1.13 14.35
CA SER A 260 9.17 2.55 14.00
C SER A 260 9.77 2.67 12.60
N TYR A 261 9.25 3.62 11.82
CA TYR A 261 9.85 3.97 10.54
C TYR A 261 11.05 4.87 10.80
N ILE A 262 12.26 4.41 10.47
CA ILE A 262 13.53 5.07 10.86
C ILE A 262 13.60 6.55 10.41
N PRO A 263 13.14 6.94 9.18
CA PRO A 263 13.17 8.34 8.78
C PRO A 263 12.11 9.23 9.43
N ALA A 264 11.19 8.68 10.24
CA ALA A 264 10.13 9.44 10.88
C ALA A 264 10.59 10.13 12.16
N ASP A 265 9.94 11.25 12.51
CA ASP A 265 10.10 11.89 13.83
C ASP A 265 9.20 11.24 14.89
N SER A 266 8.28 10.38 14.47
CA SER A 266 7.37 9.62 15.32
C SER A 266 7.85 8.19 15.54
N SER A 267 7.30 7.49 16.53
CA SER A 267 7.70 6.14 16.93
C SER A 267 6.51 5.19 17.03
N ALA A 268 6.78 3.88 17.12
CA ALA A 268 5.79 2.80 17.32
C ALA A 268 4.61 2.81 16.35
N GLY A 269 4.75 3.44 15.18
CA GLY A 269 3.67 3.65 14.23
C GLY A 269 3.38 2.45 13.34
N VAL A 270 4.23 1.41 13.30
CA VAL A 270 3.98 0.21 12.49
C VAL A 270 3.47 -0.91 13.38
N GLN A 271 2.26 -1.35 13.11
CA GLN A 271 1.60 -2.45 13.82
C GLN A 271 1.49 -3.67 12.93
N ILE A 272 1.80 -4.85 13.49
CA ILE A 272 1.61 -6.13 12.82
C ILE A 272 0.25 -6.72 13.21
N PHE A 273 -0.51 -7.14 12.20
CA PHE A 273 -1.81 -7.79 12.36
C PHE A 273 -1.74 -9.23 11.84
N GLU A 274 -2.28 -10.17 12.63
CA GLU A 274 -2.39 -11.59 12.29
C GLU A 274 -1.04 -12.24 11.89
N GLU A 275 0.10 -11.63 12.26
CA GLU A 275 1.45 -12.00 11.83
C GLU A 275 1.64 -12.05 10.28
N LYS A 276 0.73 -11.44 9.53
CA LYS A 276 0.67 -11.46 8.06
C LYS A 276 0.71 -10.08 7.41
N PHE A 277 0.28 -9.04 8.14
CA PHE A 277 0.15 -7.69 7.61
C PHE A 277 0.86 -6.68 8.50
N ALA A 278 1.48 -5.71 7.88
CA ALA A 278 1.97 -4.49 8.53
C ALA A 278 1.10 -3.30 8.17
N HIS A 279 0.69 -2.51 9.16
CA HIS A 279 -0.01 -1.25 8.96
C HIS A 279 0.82 -0.13 9.56
N SER A 280 1.17 0.86 8.74
CA SER A 280 1.92 2.02 9.20
C SER A 280 1.00 3.22 9.45
N PHE A 281 1.21 3.86 10.60
CA PHE A 281 0.57 5.12 11.01
C PHE A 281 1.53 6.32 10.91
N HIS A 282 2.80 6.10 10.58
CA HIS A 282 3.76 7.19 10.35
C HIS A 282 3.37 8.00 9.13
N ALA A 283 3.18 9.31 9.28
CA ALA A 283 2.72 10.17 8.19
C ALA A 283 3.74 10.29 7.05
N SER A 284 5.02 10.17 7.36
CA SER A 284 6.14 10.21 6.42
C SER A 284 6.39 8.88 5.68
N ASP A 285 5.87 7.75 6.19
CA ASP A 285 6.08 6.43 5.62
C ASP A 285 5.30 6.24 4.31
N PRO A 286 5.93 5.81 3.21
CA PRO A 286 5.24 5.43 1.98
C PRO A 286 4.12 4.37 2.17
N ALA A 287 4.26 3.48 3.16
CA ALA A 287 3.29 2.45 3.50
C ALA A 287 2.12 2.94 4.37
N CYS A 288 2.15 4.19 4.87
CA CYS A 288 1.18 4.72 5.82
C CYS A 288 -0.28 4.60 5.36
N GLY A 289 -1.15 4.21 6.30
CA GLY A 289 -2.59 4.10 6.09
C GLY A 289 -3.01 2.91 5.22
N ARG A 290 -2.11 1.96 4.99
CA ARG A 290 -2.37 0.72 4.26
C ARG A 290 -1.94 -0.47 5.09
N SER A 291 -2.76 -1.53 5.08
CA SER A 291 -2.33 -2.83 5.61
C SER A 291 -1.72 -3.62 4.46
N LEU A 292 -0.42 -3.86 4.53
CA LEU A 292 0.36 -4.50 3.46
C LEU A 292 0.89 -5.85 3.96
N ASN A 293 0.80 -6.87 3.10
CA ASN A 293 1.50 -8.14 3.31
C ASN A 293 3.00 -7.98 3.10
N SER A 294 3.79 -9.00 3.35
CA SER A 294 5.26 -8.94 3.24
C SER A 294 5.74 -8.59 1.83
N PHE A 295 5.09 -9.13 0.78
CA PHE A 295 5.42 -8.84 -0.61
C PHE A 295 5.20 -7.35 -0.95
N ASP A 296 4.01 -6.82 -0.62
CA ASP A 296 3.67 -5.44 -0.94
C ASP A 296 4.45 -4.43 -0.09
N LEU A 297 4.75 -4.76 1.17
CA LEU A 297 5.57 -3.92 2.04
C LEU A 297 6.99 -3.75 1.47
N VAL A 298 7.62 -4.86 1.10
CA VAL A 298 8.96 -4.84 0.46
C VAL A 298 8.91 -4.13 -0.89
N ARG A 299 7.86 -4.37 -1.69
CA ARG A 299 7.65 -3.72 -2.99
C ARG A 299 7.66 -2.20 -2.88
N VAL A 300 6.85 -1.66 -1.98
CA VAL A 300 6.67 -0.20 -1.84
C VAL A 300 7.99 0.47 -1.46
N HIS A 301 8.75 -0.11 -0.53
CA HIS A 301 10.01 0.50 -0.07
C HIS A 301 11.19 0.29 -1.02
N LYS A 302 11.24 -0.84 -1.71
CA LYS A 302 12.38 -1.19 -2.56
C LYS A 302 12.23 -0.68 -4.00
N PHE A 303 11.00 -0.68 -4.53
CA PHE A 303 10.71 -0.36 -5.92
C PHE A 303 9.78 0.85 -6.11
N GLY A 304 9.31 1.43 -4.99
CA GLY A 304 8.41 2.58 -4.99
C GLY A 304 6.99 2.23 -5.41
N ASP A 305 6.15 3.27 -5.54
CA ASP A 305 4.71 3.15 -5.85
C ASP A 305 4.29 4.15 -6.95
N GLU A 306 5.25 4.68 -7.71
CA GLU A 306 4.98 5.65 -8.77
C GLU A 306 4.31 5.03 -10.00
N ASP A 307 4.78 3.85 -10.40
CA ASP A 307 4.22 3.04 -11.45
C ASP A 307 3.98 1.64 -10.88
N GLU A 308 2.76 1.40 -10.42
CA GLU A 308 2.40 0.16 -9.74
C GLU A 308 2.70 -1.10 -10.56
N LYS A 309 2.49 -1.06 -11.88
CA LYS A 309 2.76 -2.21 -12.75
C LYS A 309 4.25 -2.52 -12.83
N LYS A 310 5.08 -1.50 -13.01
CA LYS A 310 6.54 -1.68 -13.04
C LYS A 310 7.09 -2.10 -11.70
N SER A 311 6.61 -1.48 -10.63
CA SER A 311 6.98 -1.82 -9.27
C SER A 311 6.61 -3.27 -8.91
N PHE A 312 5.42 -3.71 -9.31
CA PHE A 312 4.96 -5.08 -9.12
C PHE A 312 5.83 -6.08 -9.89
N GLN A 313 6.11 -5.81 -11.18
CA GLN A 313 6.98 -6.68 -11.98
C GLN A 313 8.40 -6.76 -11.39
N ALA A 314 8.98 -5.63 -11.01
CA ALA A 314 10.30 -5.60 -10.40
C ALA A 314 10.34 -6.40 -9.07
N MET A 315 9.26 -6.34 -8.29
CA MET A 315 9.16 -7.14 -7.06
C MET A 315 8.98 -8.64 -7.37
N CYS A 316 8.24 -9.02 -8.42
CA CYS A 316 8.14 -10.41 -8.86
C CYS A 316 9.51 -10.97 -9.29
N ASP A 317 10.26 -10.19 -10.09
CA ASP A 317 11.58 -10.59 -10.55
C ASP A 317 12.56 -10.73 -9.36
N PHE A 318 12.50 -9.80 -8.41
CA PHE A 318 13.26 -9.86 -7.17
C PHE A 318 12.90 -11.08 -6.34
N ALA A 319 11.62 -11.34 -6.09
CA ALA A 319 11.16 -12.50 -5.33
C ALA A 319 11.66 -13.82 -5.94
N MET A 320 11.55 -13.97 -7.26
CA MET A 320 12.01 -15.17 -7.98
C MET A 320 13.53 -15.28 -8.07
N SER A 321 14.28 -14.22 -7.77
CA SER A 321 15.74 -14.30 -7.64
C SER A 321 16.21 -14.91 -6.30
N LEU A 322 15.33 -14.96 -5.29
CA LEU A 322 15.65 -15.46 -3.95
C LEU A 322 15.59 -16.99 -3.89
N ASP A 323 16.63 -17.61 -3.35
CA ASP A 323 16.75 -19.08 -3.26
C ASP A 323 15.59 -19.70 -2.46
N LYS A 324 15.24 -19.10 -1.30
CA LYS A 324 14.14 -19.57 -0.44
C LYS A 324 12.80 -19.62 -1.19
N VAL A 325 12.51 -18.63 -2.03
CA VAL A 325 11.28 -18.58 -2.85
C VAL A 325 11.33 -19.62 -3.97
N ARG A 326 12.49 -19.79 -4.62
CA ARG A 326 12.66 -20.78 -5.69
C ARG A 326 12.52 -22.21 -5.19
N VAL A 327 13.12 -22.50 -4.03
CA VAL A 327 13.01 -23.82 -3.40
C VAL A 327 11.57 -24.13 -3.06
N LEU A 328 10.86 -23.19 -2.41
CA LEU A 328 9.46 -23.37 -2.06
C LEU A 328 8.58 -23.55 -3.32
N ALA A 329 8.84 -22.78 -4.38
CA ALA A 329 8.12 -22.92 -5.64
C ALA A 329 8.33 -24.30 -6.30
N ALA A 330 9.54 -24.86 -6.18
CA ALA A 330 9.86 -26.20 -6.68
C ALA A 330 9.16 -27.29 -5.85
N GLU A 331 9.16 -27.13 -4.52
CA GLU A 331 8.48 -28.06 -3.59
C GLU A 331 6.97 -28.07 -3.81
N GLU A 332 6.34 -26.91 -3.96
CA GLU A 332 4.88 -26.82 -4.24
C GLU A 332 4.51 -27.46 -5.58
N LYS A 333 5.31 -27.20 -6.64
CA LYS A 333 5.06 -27.85 -7.93
C LYS A 333 5.26 -29.37 -7.87
N LYS A 334 6.20 -29.82 -7.05
CA LYS A 334 6.39 -31.27 -6.83
C LYS A 334 5.20 -31.86 -6.08
N ALA A 335 4.73 -31.20 -5.01
CA ALA A 335 3.58 -31.64 -4.24
C ALA A 335 2.28 -31.67 -5.08
N GLU A 336 2.06 -30.65 -5.94
CA GLU A 336 0.94 -30.66 -6.90
C GLU A 336 1.06 -31.82 -7.88
N ALA A 337 2.26 -32.10 -8.41
CA ALA A 337 2.46 -33.24 -9.28
C ALA A 337 2.23 -34.57 -8.54
N ASP A 338 2.73 -34.71 -7.32
CA ASP A 338 2.55 -35.91 -6.51
C ASP A 338 1.07 -36.13 -6.13
N MET A 339 0.28 -35.08 -5.88
CA MET A 339 -1.17 -35.16 -5.66
C MET A 339 -1.95 -35.60 -6.89
N ASP A 340 -1.57 -35.15 -8.08
CA ASP A 340 -2.20 -35.58 -9.35
C ASP A 340 -1.94 -37.08 -9.65
N PHE A 341 -0.99 -37.71 -8.94
CA PHE A 341 -0.59 -39.09 -9.15
C PHE A 341 -1.05 -40.08 -8.08
N ASP A 342 -1.62 -39.64 -6.94
CA ASP A 342 -1.90 -40.48 -5.76
C ASP A 342 -3.35 -41.02 -5.67
N ASP A 343 -4.15 -40.97 -6.75
CA ASP A 343 -5.57 -41.37 -6.73
C ASP A 343 -5.83 -42.91 -6.71
N GLY A 344 -4.79 -43.73 -6.52
CA GLY A 344 -4.94 -45.20 -6.49
C GLY A 344 -5.41 -45.83 -7.81
N GLU A 345 -5.58 -45.05 -8.87
CA GLU A 345 -5.88 -45.54 -10.22
C GLU A 345 -4.59 -45.96 -10.93
N ASP A 346 -4.69 -46.96 -11.81
CA ASP A 346 -3.53 -47.35 -12.63
C ASP A 346 -3.05 -46.12 -13.43
N TRP A 347 -1.84 -45.63 -13.13
CA TRP A 347 -1.26 -44.44 -13.76
C TRP A 347 -1.27 -44.52 -15.30
N ARG A 348 -1.34 -45.77 -15.86
CA ARG A 348 -1.43 -45.98 -17.30
C ARG A 348 -2.74 -45.50 -17.89
N GLU A 349 -3.82 -45.45 -17.12
CA GLU A 349 -5.12 -44.91 -17.55
C GLU A 349 -5.12 -43.41 -17.67
N LYS A 350 -4.22 -42.71 -16.96
CA LYS A 350 -4.03 -41.27 -17.05
C LYS A 350 -3.21 -40.83 -18.28
N LEU A 351 -2.58 -41.75 -19.01
CA LEU A 351 -1.81 -41.45 -20.19
C LEU A 351 -2.68 -40.84 -21.30
N ARG A 352 -2.19 -39.75 -21.85
CA ARG A 352 -2.86 -39.04 -22.96
C ARG A 352 -2.46 -39.64 -24.28
N TYR A 353 -3.46 -39.87 -25.13
CA TYR A 353 -3.31 -40.44 -26.47
C TYR A 353 -3.81 -39.48 -27.53
N MET A 354 -3.16 -39.47 -28.70
CA MET A 354 -3.59 -38.69 -29.85
C MET A 354 -5.00 -39.09 -30.29
N PRO A 355 -5.95 -38.16 -30.43
CA PRO A 355 -7.37 -38.50 -30.65
C PRO A 355 -7.67 -39.36 -31.89
N ARG A 356 -6.84 -39.27 -32.94
CA ARG A 356 -7.06 -39.99 -34.23
C ARG A 356 -6.23 -41.25 -34.40
N SER A 357 -5.07 -41.36 -33.77
CA SER A 357 -4.09 -42.44 -34.02
C SER A 357 -3.97 -43.42 -32.85
N LYS A 358 -4.56 -43.13 -31.72
CA LYS A 358 -4.38 -43.87 -30.45
C LYS A 358 -2.91 -44.09 -30.09
N VAL A 359 -2.02 -43.28 -30.64
CA VAL A 359 -0.60 -43.27 -30.29
C VAL A 359 -0.42 -42.38 -29.05
N LEU A 360 0.47 -42.76 -28.15
CA LEU A 360 0.79 -42.01 -26.97
C LEU A 360 1.20 -40.58 -27.34
N GLU A 361 0.57 -39.57 -26.72
CA GLU A 361 0.89 -38.18 -26.96
C GLU A 361 2.31 -37.88 -26.49
N ASN A 362 3.10 -37.22 -27.32
CA ASN A 362 4.45 -36.79 -26.95
C ASN A 362 4.37 -35.48 -26.14
N SER A 363 3.94 -35.57 -24.88
CA SER A 363 3.77 -34.45 -23.97
C SER A 363 4.61 -34.62 -22.72
N VAL A 364 5.04 -33.50 -22.15
CA VAL A 364 5.78 -33.49 -20.88
C VAL A 364 4.98 -34.20 -19.79
N PHE A 365 3.66 -34.07 -19.78
CA PHE A 365 2.77 -34.76 -18.86
C PHE A 365 2.97 -36.28 -18.90
N ASN A 366 2.87 -36.88 -20.10
CA ASN A 366 3.08 -38.33 -20.26
C ASN A 366 4.52 -38.75 -19.89
N GLU A 367 5.48 -37.91 -20.20
CA GLU A 367 6.90 -38.20 -19.89
C GLU A 367 7.13 -38.24 -18.38
N VAL A 368 6.63 -37.25 -17.65
CA VAL A 368 6.74 -37.20 -16.19
C VAL A 368 5.98 -38.38 -15.54
N LEU A 369 4.77 -38.67 -16.04
CA LEU A 369 3.96 -39.77 -15.53
C LEU A 369 4.66 -41.13 -15.69
N ILE A 370 5.27 -41.40 -16.85
CA ILE A 370 6.01 -42.63 -17.09
C ILE A 370 7.27 -42.69 -16.23
N LEU A 371 8.05 -41.61 -16.19
CA LEU A 371 9.31 -41.58 -15.43
C LEU A 371 9.09 -41.78 -13.93
N ASN A 372 7.99 -41.29 -13.38
CA ASN A 372 7.72 -41.43 -11.94
C ASN A 372 7.08 -42.76 -11.56
N ASN A 373 6.38 -43.43 -12.46
CA ASN A 373 5.56 -44.59 -12.11
C ASN A 373 6.01 -45.92 -12.74
N ASP A 374 6.76 -45.90 -13.84
CA ASP A 374 7.24 -47.12 -14.48
C ASP A 374 8.49 -47.67 -13.75
N PRO A 375 8.45 -48.87 -13.21
CA PRO A 375 9.57 -49.47 -12.48
C PRO A 375 10.89 -49.50 -13.28
N ASP A 376 10.79 -49.57 -14.60
CA ASP A 376 11.95 -49.60 -15.47
C ASP A 376 12.78 -48.31 -15.45
N PHE A 377 12.19 -47.19 -14.98
CA PHE A 377 12.81 -45.87 -14.89
C PHE A 377 13.24 -45.48 -13.47
N GLN A 378 12.99 -46.29 -12.44
CA GLN A 378 13.36 -45.97 -11.05
C GLN A 378 14.88 -45.95 -10.80
N ASN A 379 15.65 -46.46 -11.71
CA ASN A 379 17.13 -46.50 -11.60
C ASN A 379 17.83 -45.25 -12.19
N PHE A 380 17.12 -44.11 -12.21
CA PHE A 380 17.71 -42.82 -12.58
C PHE A 380 17.79 -41.90 -11.36
N ALA A 381 18.92 -41.21 -11.23
CA ALA A 381 19.14 -40.18 -10.25
C ALA A 381 19.84 -38.98 -10.85
N PHE A 382 19.51 -37.80 -10.40
CA PHE A 382 20.24 -36.58 -10.74
C PHE A 382 21.39 -36.42 -9.73
N ASN A 383 22.62 -36.47 -10.19
CA ASN A 383 23.79 -36.21 -9.38
C ASN A 383 24.05 -34.69 -9.38
N GLU A 384 23.72 -34.04 -8.26
CA GLU A 384 23.88 -32.58 -8.13
C GLU A 384 25.35 -32.15 -8.16
N MET A 385 26.27 -32.96 -7.67
CA MET A 385 27.70 -32.64 -7.66
C MET A 385 28.29 -32.70 -9.08
N ALA A 386 27.83 -33.66 -9.91
CA ALA A 386 28.28 -33.79 -11.29
C ALA A 386 27.37 -33.01 -12.27
N ASN A 387 26.25 -32.47 -11.81
CA ASN A 387 25.20 -31.82 -12.60
C ASN A 387 24.77 -32.67 -13.81
N ARG A 388 24.50 -33.96 -13.59
CA ARG A 388 24.20 -34.95 -14.62
C ARG A 388 23.18 -35.98 -14.17
N ILE A 389 22.41 -36.51 -15.10
CA ILE A 389 21.58 -37.70 -14.86
C ILE A 389 22.45 -38.92 -14.88
N GLN A 390 22.37 -39.75 -13.85
CA GLN A 390 23.10 -40.99 -13.73
C GLN A 390 22.16 -42.19 -13.58
N ILE A 391 22.59 -43.34 -14.08
CA ILE A 391 21.89 -44.59 -13.96
C ILE A 391 22.48 -45.32 -12.73
N THR A 392 21.61 -45.62 -11.78
CA THR A 392 22.00 -46.18 -10.47
C THR A 392 21.82 -47.71 -10.35
N GLY A 393 21.23 -48.33 -11.38
CA GLY A 393 20.91 -49.74 -11.38
C GLY A 393 20.76 -50.35 -12.78
N GLU A 394 20.14 -51.52 -12.87
CA GLU A 394 19.82 -52.15 -14.14
C GLU A 394 18.67 -51.43 -14.83
N VAL A 395 18.78 -51.30 -16.14
CA VAL A 395 17.71 -50.72 -16.99
C VAL A 395 17.45 -51.66 -18.20
N PRO A 396 16.21 -51.82 -18.65
CA PRO A 396 15.84 -52.89 -19.60
C PRO A 396 16.45 -52.74 -20.99
N TRP A 397 17.00 -51.59 -21.32
CA TRP A 397 17.66 -51.30 -22.62
C TRP A 397 19.17 -51.42 -22.56
N ASN A 398 19.77 -51.88 -21.43
CA ASN A 398 21.19 -52.10 -21.30
C ASN A 398 21.63 -53.41 -21.97
N ARG A 399 22.83 -53.38 -22.52
CA ARG A 399 23.51 -54.62 -22.92
C ARG A 399 24.06 -55.32 -21.66
N PRO A 400 24.12 -56.66 -21.63
CA PRO A 400 24.57 -57.42 -20.48
C PRO A 400 25.97 -57.07 -19.92
N ASP A 401 26.84 -56.51 -20.79
CA ASP A 401 28.25 -56.19 -20.44
C ASP A 401 28.42 -54.77 -19.82
N ASP A 402 27.36 -53.97 -19.74
CA ASP A 402 27.41 -52.59 -19.24
C ASP A 402 27.09 -52.43 -17.74
N ASN A 403 27.22 -53.48 -16.94
CA ASN A 403 26.88 -53.54 -15.50
C ASN A 403 27.83 -52.68 -14.62
N LYS A 404 27.98 -51.39 -14.90
CA LYS A 404 28.62 -50.44 -13.99
C LYS A 404 27.53 -49.56 -13.39
N PHE A 405 27.34 -49.67 -12.07
CA PHE A 405 26.50 -48.75 -11.30
C PHE A 405 27.09 -47.35 -11.37
N TRP A 406 26.24 -46.34 -11.36
CA TRP A 406 26.62 -44.93 -11.37
C TRP A 406 27.32 -44.46 -12.67
N ARG A 407 26.72 -44.69 -13.78
CA ARG A 407 27.18 -44.17 -15.07
C ARG A 407 26.34 -43.01 -15.55
N ASP A 408 26.98 -42.09 -16.27
CA ASP A 408 26.26 -40.99 -16.92
C ASP A 408 25.30 -41.53 -17.98
N ALA A 409 24.07 -41.02 -18.01
CA ALA A 409 23.15 -41.27 -19.10
C ALA A 409 23.64 -40.53 -20.34
N ASP A 410 24.17 -41.25 -21.31
CA ASP A 410 24.65 -40.69 -22.55
C ASP A 410 23.52 -40.53 -23.61
N THR A 411 23.86 -39.92 -24.77
CA THR A 411 22.89 -39.67 -25.85
C THR A 411 22.33 -40.99 -26.44
N ALA A 412 23.10 -42.09 -26.39
CA ALA A 412 22.64 -43.40 -26.88
C ALA A 412 21.59 -43.98 -25.99
N GLN A 413 21.75 -43.83 -24.65
CA GLN A 413 20.77 -44.26 -23.66
C GLN A 413 19.49 -43.44 -23.69
N LEU A 414 19.59 -42.11 -23.86
CA LEU A 414 18.42 -41.27 -24.05
C LEU A 414 17.66 -41.63 -25.34
N LYS A 415 18.33 -42.04 -26.42
CA LYS A 415 17.70 -42.61 -27.61
C LYS A 415 17.03 -43.94 -27.34
N ALA A 416 17.68 -44.84 -26.59
CA ALA A 416 17.14 -46.15 -26.24
C ALA A 416 15.85 -46.02 -25.38
N ILE A 417 15.81 -45.08 -24.45
CA ILE A 417 14.61 -44.73 -23.70
C ILE A 417 13.48 -44.33 -24.66
N LYS A 418 13.79 -43.51 -25.65
CA LYS A 418 12.80 -43.02 -26.62
C LYS A 418 12.26 -44.15 -27.53
N GLU A 419 13.11 -45.11 -27.91
CA GLU A 419 12.69 -46.27 -28.67
C GLU A 419 11.93 -47.30 -27.85
N TYR A 420 12.37 -47.58 -26.62
CA TYR A 420 11.68 -48.44 -25.66
C TYR A 420 10.24 -47.96 -25.41
N ARG A 421 10.07 -46.68 -25.27
CA ARG A 421 8.78 -46.00 -25.08
C ARG A 421 7.82 -46.11 -26.30
N LYS A 422 8.38 -46.19 -27.54
CA LYS A 422 7.58 -46.35 -28.75
C LYS A 422 7.01 -47.75 -28.93
N ASN A 423 7.63 -48.74 -28.31
CA ASN A 423 7.31 -50.15 -28.44
C ASN A 423 6.41 -50.71 -27.30
N ARG A 424 6.05 -49.87 -26.34
CA ARG A 424 5.08 -50.12 -25.28
C ARG A 424 3.80 -49.31 -25.49
#